data_4bf094740b7af5291c43f144ce6db506
#
_entry.id   4bf094740b7af5291c43f144ce6db506
#
_cell.length_a   1.000
_cell.length_b   1.000
_cell.length_c   1.000
_cell.angle_alpha   90.00
_cell.angle_beta   90.00
_cell.angle_gamma   90.00
#
_symmetry.space_group_name_H-M   'P 1'
#
loop_
_entity.id
_entity.type
_entity.pdbx_description
1 polymer ?
#
loop_
_entity_poly.entity_id
_entity_poly.type
_entity_poly.pdbx_seq_one_letter_code
_entity_poly.pdbx_strand_id
1 'polypeptide(L)'
;MIVGPPRAPSRTWLTLYTQQRLSKVLEGAGTFETRAGDLDAEFPLDDGENAAVTLANDLDAALLLCDEFTRLGLIHASLADTRLVTTPTLLSVLVRAGELSATDARALLDEIGESRSWDANSYVRRARSLLDGD
;
A
#
# COMPACT_ATOMS: atom_id res chain seq x y z
N MET A 1 1.63 6.78 -2.02
CA MET A 1 1.29 5.49 -2.64
C MET A 1 2.54 4.72 -2.99
N ILE A 2 2.46 3.43 -2.87
CA ILE A 2 3.59 2.54 -3.13
C ILE A 2 3.24 1.63 -4.30
N VAL A 3 4.08 1.66 -5.34
CA VAL A 3 3.95 0.77 -6.48
C VAL A 3 4.89 -0.41 -6.26
N GLY A 4 4.32 -1.61 -6.21
CA GLY A 4 5.08 -2.84 -6.02
C GLY A 4 5.93 -3.22 -7.22
N PRO A 5 6.75 -4.28 -7.11
CA PRO A 5 7.65 -4.69 -8.18
C PRO A 5 6.87 -5.16 -9.41
N PRO A 6 7.50 -5.08 -10.61
CA PRO A 6 6.98 -5.76 -11.79
C PRO A 6 6.79 -7.25 -11.55
N ARG A 7 5.82 -7.86 -12.21
CA ARG A 7 5.51 -9.30 -12.07
C ARG A 7 6.57 -10.24 -12.60
N ALA A 8 7.59 -9.74 -13.28
CA ALA A 8 8.76 -10.54 -13.67
C ALA A 8 9.42 -11.15 -12.42
N PRO A 9 10.16 -12.27 -12.53
CA PRO A 9 10.55 -13.13 -11.40
C PRO A 9 11.60 -12.50 -10.47
N SER A 10 11.41 -11.28 -10.06
CA SER A 10 12.25 -10.62 -9.07
C SER A 10 11.59 -10.72 -7.70
N ARG A 11 12.28 -11.30 -6.74
CA ARG A 11 11.86 -11.39 -5.35
C ARG A 11 12.07 -10.08 -4.58
N THR A 12 12.42 -9.00 -5.25
CA THR A 12 12.69 -7.72 -4.61
C THR A 12 11.38 -6.96 -4.43
N TRP A 13 10.95 -6.83 -3.20
CA TRP A 13 9.83 -5.99 -2.84
C TRP A 13 10.26 -4.54 -2.87
N LEU A 14 9.67 -3.77 -3.75
CA LEU A 14 9.85 -2.32 -3.80
C LEU A 14 8.76 -1.67 -2.99
N THR A 15 9.14 -1.03 -1.94
CA THR A 15 8.27 -0.19 -1.15
C THR A 15 8.59 1.27 -1.42
N LEU A 16 7.59 2.01 -1.83
CA LEU A 16 7.67 3.45 -2.00
C LEU A 16 6.82 4.12 -0.96
N TYR A 17 7.42 4.81 -0.04
CA TYR A 17 6.66 5.56 0.94
C TYR A 17 7.30 6.90 1.26
N THR A 18 6.47 7.93 1.33
CA THR A 18 6.90 9.33 1.42
C THR A 18 7.08 9.85 2.84
N GLN A 19 7.10 9.01 3.86
CA GLN A 19 7.28 9.47 5.22
C GLN A 19 8.59 8.97 5.85
N GLN A 20 9.26 9.86 6.58
CA GLN A 20 10.57 9.64 7.20
C GLN A 20 10.68 8.38 8.08
N ARG A 21 9.58 7.90 8.65
CA ARG A 21 9.59 6.67 9.48
C ARG A 21 9.67 5.40 8.67
N LEU A 22 9.16 5.43 7.46
CA LEU A 22 9.24 4.30 6.55
C LEU A 22 10.57 4.23 5.83
N SER A 23 11.30 5.32 5.68
CA SER A 23 12.66 5.26 5.16
C SER A 23 13.56 4.38 6.02
N LYS A 24 13.36 4.33 7.35
CA LYS A 24 14.11 3.41 8.23
C LYS A 24 13.75 1.95 8.05
N VAL A 25 12.47 1.64 7.82
CA VAL A 25 12.03 0.29 7.50
C VAL A 25 12.50 -0.10 6.10
N LEU A 26 12.47 0.83 5.17
CA LEU A 26 12.92 0.64 3.79
C LEU A 26 14.45 0.51 3.67
N GLU A 27 15.23 1.15 4.51
CA GLU A 27 16.67 0.95 4.60
C GLU A 27 17.04 -0.51 4.91
N GLY A 28 16.18 -1.21 5.67
CA GLY A 28 16.32 -2.63 5.95
C GLY A 28 15.74 -3.57 4.88
N ALA A 29 14.93 -3.07 3.96
CA ALA A 29 14.13 -3.87 3.01
C ALA A 29 14.71 -3.92 1.58
N GLY A 30 15.83 -3.24 1.30
CA GLY A 30 16.44 -3.22 -0.03
C GLY A 30 16.29 -1.89 -0.74
N THR A 31 16.40 -1.90 -2.05
CA THR A 31 16.39 -0.70 -2.88
C THR A 31 14.98 -0.21 -3.16
N PHE A 32 14.73 1.06 -2.95
CA PHE A 32 13.56 1.75 -3.46
C PHE A 32 13.97 2.92 -4.34
N GLU A 33 13.08 3.33 -5.19
CA GLU A 33 13.32 4.38 -6.17
C GLU A 33 12.14 5.34 -6.16
N THR A 34 12.43 6.64 -6.18
CA THR A 34 11.40 7.66 -6.35
C THR A 34 11.35 8.06 -7.82
N ARG A 35 10.18 7.94 -8.43
CA ARG A 35 9.94 8.34 -9.81
C ARG A 35 8.88 9.42 -9.89
N ALA A 36 9.09 10.38 -10.79
CA ALA A 36 8.01 11.21 -11.30
C ALA A 36 7.21 10.34 -12.27
N GLY A 37 5.91 10.21 -12.04
CA GLY A 37 5.04 9.48 -12.95
C GLY A 37 4.46 10.39 -14.02
N ASP A 38 4.26 9.85 -15.22
CA ASP A 38 3.47 10.48 -16.24
C ASP A 38 1.99 10.46 -15.86
N LEU A 39 1.22 11.41 -16.39
CA LEU A 39 -0.22 11.48 -16.16
C LEU A 39 -0.98 10.96 -17.36
N ASP A 40 -2.04 10.19 -17.12
CA ASP A 40 -3.00 9.82 -18.15
C ASP A 40 -4.27 10.68 -17.99
N ALA A 41 -4.55 11.50 -18.98
CA ALA A 41 -5.67 12.44 -18.95
C ALA A 41 -7.05 11.76 -18.92
N GLU A 42 -7.14 10.47 -19.22
CA GLU A 42 -8.40 9.71 -19.18
C GLU A 42 -8.79 9.26 -17.78
N PHE A 43 -7.87 9.25 -16.82
CA PHE A 43 -8.17 8.84 -15.46
C PHE A 43 -8.81 9.96 -14.64
N PRO A 44 -9.99 9.73 -14.02
CA PRO A 44 -10.66 10.71 -13.17
C PRO A 44 -10.03 10.74 -11.76
N LEU A 45 -8.72 10.92 -11.68
CA LEU A 45 -7.92 10.86 -10.47
C LEU A 45 -7.18 12.17 -10.27
N ASP A 46 -6.80 12.49 -9.03
CA ASP A 46 -5.86 13.58 -8.80
C ASP A 46 -4.47 13.23 -9.34
N ASP A 47 -3.58 14.22 -9.41
CA ASP A 47 -2.26 14.02 -10.04
C ASP A 47 -1.41 12.95 -9.37
N GLY A 48 -1.43 12.87 -8.03
CA GLY A 48 -0.68 11.87 -7.29
C GLY A 48 -1.21 10.45 -7.52
N GLU A 49 -2.51 10.28 -7.44
CA GLU A 49 -3.20 9.01 -7.71
C GLU A 49 -2.98 8.58 -9.17
N ASN A 50 -3.14 9.52 -10.09
CA ASN A 50 -2.95 9.28 -11.52
C ASN A 50 -1.52 8.83 -11.83
N ALA A 51 -0.53 9.55 -11.31
CA ALA A 51 0.88 9.20 -11.50
C ALA A 51 1.20 7.80 -10.98
N ALA A 52 0.68 7.44 -9.80
CA ALA A 52 0.90 6.12 -9.22
C ALA A 52 0.21 5.00 -10.01
N VAL A 53 -1.03 5.21 -10.44
CA VAL A 53 -1.78 4.24 -11.27
C VAL A 53 -1.11 4.08 -12.63
N THR A 54 -0.73 5.16 -13.28
CA THR A 54 -0.05 5.13 -14.57
C THR A 54 1.27 4.38 -14.47
N LEU A 55 2.06 4.65 -13.44
CA LEU A 55 3.31 3.93 -13.19
C LEU A 55 3.06 2.44 -12.93
N ALA A 56 2.07 2.09 -12.12
CA ALA A 56 1.73 0.70 -11.83
C ALA A 56 1.33 -0.05 -13.10
N ASN A 57 0.54 0.58 -13.98
CA ASN A 57 0.15 -0.02 -15.25
C ASN A 57 1.34 -0.17 -16.20
N ASP A 58 2.18 0.85 -16.32
CA ASP A 58 3.36 0.85 -17.21
C ASP A 58 4.39 -0.22 -16.80
N LEU A 59 4.57 -0.42 -15.50
CA LEU A 59 5.49 -1.43 -14.97
C LEU A 59 4.89 -2.83 -14.87
N ASP A 60 3.61 -3.00 -15.15
CA ASP A 60 2.87 -4.22 -14.83
C ASP A 60 3.14 -4.64 -13.37
N ALA A 61 2.98 -3.71 -12.46
CA ALA A 61 3.29 -3.90 -11.05
C ALA A 61 2.37 -4.95 -10.43
N ALA A 62 2.92 -5.76 -9.52
CA ALA A 62 2.16 -6.79 -8.83
C ALA A 62 1.12 -6.18 -7.89
N LEU A 63 1.45 -5.05 -7.23
CA LEU A 63 0.53 -4.38 -6.32
C LEU A 63 0.73 -2.87 -6.30
N LEU A 64 -0.33 -2.17 -5.90
CA LEU A 64 -0.30 -0.76 -5.52
C LEU A 64 -0.80 -0.65 -4.08
N LEU A 65 0.04 -0.13 -3.19
CA LEU A 65 -0.35 0.15 -1.81
C LEU A 65 -0.89 1.57 -1.72
N CYS A 66 -2.14 1.70 -1.30
CA CYS A 66 -2.82 2.99 -1.25
C CYS A 66 -3.80 3.03 -0.08
N ASP A 67 -3.71 4.09 0.72
CA ASP A 67 -4.59 4.34 1.86
C ASP A 67 -5.58 5.49 1.59
N GLU A 68 -5.88 5.77 0.35
CA GLU A 68 -6.91 6.73 -0.03
C GLU A 68 -8.28 6.07 -0.03
N PHE A 69 -8.81 5.82 1.17
CA PHE A 69 -9.99 4.97 1.39
C PHE A 69 -11.27 5.43 0.70
N THR A 70 -11.42 6.74 0.51
CA THR A 70 -12.63 7.31 -0.12
C THR A 70 -12.65 7.15 -1.64
N ARG A 71 -11.50 6.89 -2.26
CA ARG A 71 -11.34 6.84 -3.71
C ARG A 71 -10.85 5.49 -4.23
N LEU A 72 -10.80 4.47 -3.38
CA LEU A 72 -10.28 3.15 -3.75
C LEU A 72 -11.00 2.53 -4.95
N GLY A 73 -12.30 2.74 -5.08
CA GLY A 73 -13.06 2.24 -6.22
C GLY A 73 -12.62 2.82 -7.56
N LEU A 74 -12.35 4.13 -7.60
CA LEU A 74 -11.86 4.80 -8.80
C LEU A 74 -10.43 4.39 -9.13
N ILE A 75 -9.58 4.29 -8.13
CA ILE A 75 -8.19 3.84 -8.29
C ILE A 75 -8.17 2.41 -8.82
N HIS A 76 -8.95 1.53 -8.21
CA HIS A 76 -9.06 0.13 -8.64
C HIS A 76 -9.53 0.02 -10.09
N ALA A 77 -10.55 0.80 -10.46
CA ALA A 77 -11.09 0.79 -11.82
C ALA A 77 -10.08 1.28 -12.87
N SER A 78 -9.11 2.10 -12.47
CA SER A 78 -8.08 2.64 -13.37
C SER A 78 -6.86 1.71 -13.51
N LEU A 79 -6.69 0.74 -12.61
CA LEU A 79 -5.63 -0.26 -12.68
C LEU A 79 -5.97 -1.34 -13.72
N ALA A 80 -4.98 -1.70 -14.55
CA ALA A 80 -5.15 -2.73 -15.57
C ALA A 80 -5.17 -4.15 -14.96
N ASP A 81 -4.10 -4.51 -14.24
CA ASP A 81 -3.95 -5.85 -13.67
C ASP A 81 -3.13 -5.84 -12.36
N THR A 82 -3.00 -4.69 -11.74
CA THR A 82 -2.29 -4.49 -10.48
C THR A 82 -3.25 -4.69 -9.32
N ARG A 83 -2.84 -5.43 -8.30
CA ARG A 83 -3.62 -5.61 -7.09
C ARG A 83 -3.56 -4.37 -6.20
N LEU A 84 -4.71 -3.83 -5.85
CA LEU A 84 -4.82 -2.72 -4.91
C LEU A 84 -4.86 -3.25 -3.47
N VAL A 85 -3.99 -2.71 -2.62
CA VAL A 85 -3.86 -3.13 -1.22
C VAL A 85 -3.83 -1.89 -0.33
N THR A 86 -4.51 -1.94 0.81
CA THR A 86 -4.40 -0.92 1.87
C THR A 86 -3.37 -1.34 2.93
N THR A 87 -2.82 -0.40 3.67
CA THR A 87 -1.89 -0.71 4.77
C THR A 87 -2.51 -1.63 5.83
N PRO A 88 -3.76 -1.40 6.31
CA PRO A 88 -4.38 -2.33 7.26
C PRO A 88 -4.46 -3.77 6.73
N THR A 89 -4.84 -3.94 5.47
CA THR A 89 -4.91 -5.26 4.84
C THR A 89 -3.52 -5.89 4.71
N LEU A 90 -2.51 -5.10 4.33
CA LEU A 90 -1.13 -5.58 4.21
C LEU A 90 -0.61 -6.11 5.55
N LEU A 91 -0.86 -5.41 6.64
CA LEU A 91 -0.45 -5.87 7.98
C LEU A 91 -1.05 -7.23 8.32
N SER A 92 -2.34 -7.45 8.04
CA SER A 92 -2.97 -8.74 8.28
C SER A 92 -2.43 -9.85 7.38
N VAL A 93 -2.08 -9.53 6.14
CA VAL A 93 -1.43 -10.48 5.21
C VAL A 93 -0.04 -10.89 5.70
N LEU A 94 0.76 -9.93 6.18
CA LEU A 94 2.09 -10.20 6.72
C LEU A 94 2.04 -11.09 7.97
N VAL A 95 1.06 -10.89 8.84
CA VAL A 95 0.85 -11.77 10.00
C VAL A 95 0.48 -13.18 9.55
N ARG A 96 -0.42 -13.31 8.61
CA ARG A 96 -0.83 -14.62 8.07
C ARG A 96 0.34 -15.36 7.40
N ALA A 97 1.23 -14.61 6.76
CA ALA A 97 2.43 -15.16 6.13
C ALA A 97 3.56 -15.50 7.12
N GLY A 98 3.40 -15.16 8.40
CA GLY A 98 4.43 -15.39 9.42
C GLY A 98 5.58 -14.39 9.42
N GLU A 99 5.47 -13.30 8.68
CA GLU A 99 6.51 -12.27 8.54
C GLU A 99 6.43 -11.19 9.63
N LEU A 100 5.31 -11.11 10.32
CA LEU A 100 5.05 -10.12 11.36
C LEU A 100 4.20 -10.75 12.46
N SER A 101 4.49 -10.47 13.72
CA SER A 101 3.65 -10.94 14.82
C SER A 101 2.33 -10.15 14.88
N ALA A 102 1.26 -10.79 15.33
CA ALA A 102 -0.02 -10.12 15.53
C ALA A 102 0.09 -8.94 16.51
N THR A 103 0.91 -9.08 17.54
CA THR A 103 1.16 -8.02 18.54
C THR A 103 1.82 -6.81 17.89
N ASP A 104 2.85 -7.02 17.08
CA ASP A 104 3.53 -5.92 16.36
C ASP A 104 2.64 -5.29 15.30
N ALA A 105 1.85 -6.09 14.60
CA ALA A 105 0.89 -5.58 13.61
C ALA A 105 -0.17 -4.69 14.27
N ARG A 106 -0.71 -5.09 15.42
CA ARG A 106 -1.66 -4.27 16.18
C ARG A 106 -1.04 -2.96 16.63
N ALA A 107 0.19 -3.01 17.15
CA ALA A 107 0.91 -1.81 17.59
C ALA A 107 1.15 -0.84 16.44
N LEU A 108 1.56 -1.33 15.27
CA LEU A 108 1.73 -0.53 14.06
C LEU A 108 0.41 0.08 13.58
N LEU A 109 -0.65 -0.72 13.59
CA LEU A 109 -1.97 -0.26 13.17
C LEU A 109 -2.50 0.85 14.09
N ASP A 110 -2.28 0.74 15.40
CA ASP A 110 -2.63 1.77 16.38
C ASP A 110 -1.82 3.05 16.16
N GLU A 111 -0.51 2.94 15.99
CA GLU A 111 0.37 4.09 15.77
C GLU A 111 0.03 4.83 14.48
N ILE A 112 -0.17 4.11 13.39
CA ILE A 112 -0.55 4.69 12.10
C ILE A 112 -1.97 5.28 12.18
N GLY A 113 -2.88 4.56 12.81
CA GLY A 113 -4.27 4.99 12.99
C GLY A 113 -4.39 6.32 13.76
N GLU A 114 -3.60 6.48 14.82
CA GLU A 114 -3.55 7.74 15.57
C GLU A 114 -3.01 8.89 14.70
N SER A 115 -1.90 8.68 14.00
CA SER A 115 -1.30 9.73 13.18
C SER A 115 -2.12 10.09 11.95
N ARG A 116 -3.01 9.21 11.49
CA ARG A 116 -3.84 9.39 10.31
C ARG A 116 -5.33 9.61 10.59
N SER A 117 -5.73 9.61 11.85
CA SER A 117 -7.15 9.75 12.27
C SER A 117 -8.07 8.67 11.67
N TRP A 118 -7.65 7.43 11.76
CA TRP A 118 -8.38 6.26 11.20
C TRP A 118 -9.40 5.63 12.16
N ASP A 119 -9.85 6.33 13.18
CA ASP A 119 -10.66 5.75 14.28
C ASP A 119 -11.96 5.07 13.81
N ALA A 120 -12.62 5.62 12.80
CA ALA A 120 -13.89 5.11 12.30
C ALA A 120 -13.74 4.32 10.98
N ASN A 121 -12.53 3.98 10.58
CA ASN A 121 -12.26 3.37 9.29
C ASN A 121 -12.62 1.88 9.27
N SER A 122 -13.43 1.46 8.30
CA SER A 122 -13.91 0.08 8.18
C SER A 122 -12.79 -0.92 7.83
N TYR A 123 -11.79 -0.50 7.05
CA TYR A 123 -10.63 -1.34 6.72
C TYR A 123 -9.78 -1.61 7.94
N VAL A 124 -9.59 -0.60 8.79
CA VAL A 124 -8.86 -0.73 10.07
C VAL A 124 -9.60 -1.67 11.00
N ARG A 125 -10.92 -1.51 11.16
CA ARG A 125 -11.74 -2.40 11.99
C ARG A 125 -11.67 -3.85 11.52
N ARG A 126 -11.76 -4.07 10.22
CA ARG A 126 -11.65 -5.41 9.65
C ARG A 126 -10.26 -6.02 9.89
N ALA A 127 -9.21 -5.24 9.72
CA ALA A 127 -7.85 -5.69 9.98
C ALA A 127 -7.66 -6.07 11.44
N ARG A 128 -8.17 -5.25 12.39
CA ARG A 128 -8.14 -5.59 13.82
C ARG A 128 -8.84 -6.91 14.12
N SER A 129 -10.03 -7.09 13.58
CA SER A 129 -10.78 -8.35 13.74
C SER A 129 -9.97 -9.55 13.24
N LEU A 130 -9.32 -9.45 12.10
CA LEU A 130 -8.47 -10.51 11.56
C LEU A 130 -7.24 -10.78 12.42
N LEU A 131 -6.64 -9.74 13.01
CA LEU A 131 -5.48 -9.86 13.90
C LEU A 131 -5.85 -10.45 15.27
N ASP A 132 -7.08 -10.24 15.73
CA ASP A 132 -7.59 -10.78 16.98
C ASP A 132 -8.05 -12.24 16.86
N GLY A 133 -8.02 -12.80 15.65
CA GLY A 133 -8.35 -14.21 15.40
C GLY A 133 -9.84 -14.49 15.26
N ASP A 134 -10.60 -13.46 15.01
CA ASP A 134 -12.06 -13.56 14.81
C ASP A 134 -12.43 -13.85 13.36
#